data_cd0a4bf1860f32cd9aea063966f3b799
#
_entry.id   cd0a4bf1860f32cd9aea063966f3b799
#
_cell.length_a   1.000
_cell.length_b   1.000
_cell.length_c   1.000
_cell.angle_alpha   90.00
_cell.angle_beta   90.00
_cell.angle_gamma   90.00
#
_symmetry.space_group_name_H-M   'P 1'
#
loop_
_entity.id
_entity.type
_entity.pdbx_description
1 polymer ?
#
loop_
_entity_poly.entity_id
_entity_poly.type
_entity_poly.pdbx_seq_one_letter_code
_entity_poly.pdbx_strand_id
1 'polypeptide(L)'
;MLRTLGTRWVRADGTPIELKGVNLGNWLLPEFWMMGYPDNAPINDQCTLETVLDRRFGFAERERLIKLFRDHWITARDWDLMPRFGLNLVRLPFLWSVIEDEKNPRHLRPDAWRYLDDAIAQAKARGMYVILDLHGAVGAQGTEHHSGCTGQNLYWSTPQYQERTDWLWRQIATRYKDNPVVAGYGLLNEPWGSTAAQLAQVTRQLYASIREIDPAHIIILPDHPQGLGAYGKPRAQGMRNVVFETHPYPGHFGWGKPGLEVHRNWLQCLPDGAGLCEWKARMAALDTPLFMGEFQPWADLDAELGGQLTRVSFDAYAQQGWASAVWSFKIVTQQGGALKSAWGLVMNAEGHPLPALDFAQAPLADIESRFRQFASVPYHTRTEVMRWMNSAAAPDPLRQADQK
;
A
#
# COMPACT_ATOMS: atom_id res chain seq x y z
N MET A 1 -13.19 -0.20 -17.64
CA MET A 1 -12.94 -0.16 -16.20
C MET A 1 -13.10 -1.55 -15.61
N LEU A 2 -12.30 -1.87 -14.58
CA LEU A 2 -12.55 -3.04 -13.76
C LEU A 2 -13.84 -2.84 -12.96
N ARG A 3 -14.48 -3.94 -12.58
CA ARG A 3 -15.71 -3.91 -11.77
C ARG A 3 -15.80 -5.12 -10.85
N THR A 4 -16.77 -5.12 -9.96
CA THR A 4 -17.06 -6.25 -9.08
C THR A 4 -18.26 -7.07 -9.61
N LEU A 5 -18.20 -8.39 -9.47
CA LEU A 5 -19.29 -9.31 -9.75
C LEU A 5 -19.36 -10.36 -8.62
N GLY A 6 -20.37 -10.24 -7.75
CA GLY A 6 -20.42 -11.00 -6.50
C GLY A 6 -19.15 -10.74 -5.67
N THR A 7 -18.44 -11.79 -5.33
CA THR A 7 -17.20 -11.74 -4.53
C THR A 7 -15.92 -11.66 -5.35
N ARG A 8 -15.99 -11.23 -6.61
CA ARG A 8 -14.85 -11.26 -7.56
C ARG A 8 -14.59 -9.91 -8.20
N TRP A 9 -13.32 -9.66 -8.50
CA TRP A 9 -12.88 -8.64 -9.43
C TRP A 9 -13.01 -9.17 -10.86
N VAL A 10 -13.55 -8.35 -11.77
CA VAL A 10 -13.75 -8.74 -13.18
C VAL A 10 -13.43 -7.57 -14.12
N ARG A 11 -13.16 -7.91 -15.38
CA ARG A 11 -13.06 -6.93 -16.46
C ARG A 11 -14.45 -6.35 -16.81
N ALA A 12 -14.45 -5.34 -17.65
CA ALA A 12 -15.68 -4.67 -18.08
C ALA A 12 -16.69 -5.63 -18.75
N ASP A 13 -16.22 -6.65 -19.45
CA ASP A 13 -17.02 -7.70 -20.09
C ASP A 13 -17.52 -8.77 -19.10
N GLY A 14 -17.10 -8.73 -17.83
CA GLY A 14 -17.45 -9.71 -16.80
C GLY A 14 -16.49 -10.89 -16.70
N THR A 15 -15.45 -10.97 -17.54
CA THR A 15 -14.43 -12.02 -17.42
C THR A 15 -13.59 -11.85 -16.18
N PRO A 16 -13.22 -12.93 -15.48
CA PRO A 16 -12.32 -12.88 -14.33
C PRO A 16 -10.99 -12.21 -14.66
N ILE A 17 -10.40 -11.55 -13.68
CA ILE A 17 -9.05 -11.01 -13.75
C ILE A 17 -8.27 -11.42 -12.51
N GLU A 18 -7.01 -11.81 -12.69
CA GLU A 18 -6.06 -11.98 -11.58
C GLU A 18 -5.25 -10.71 -11.44
N LEU A 19 -5.26 -10.15 -10.24
CA LEU A 19 -4.52 -8.93 -9.89
C LEU A 19 -3.51 -9.27 -8.80
N LYS A 20 -2.23 -9.34 -9.21
CA LYS A 20 -1.07 -9.61 -8.36
C LYS A 20 -0.24 -8.33 -8.29
N GLY A 21 -0.17 -7.74 -7.13
CA GLY A 21 0.33 -6.38 -6.95
C GLY A 21 1.47 -6.22 -5.97
N VAL A 22 1.94 -4.99 -5.94
CA VAL A 22 2.94 -4.51 -4.98
C VAL A 22 2.62 -3.10 -4.53
N ASN A 23 2.95 -2.79 -3.30
CA ASN A 23 2.87 -1.44 -2.75
C ASN A 23 4.13 -0.65 -3.08
N LEU A 24 3.97 0.59 -3.55
CA LEU A 24 5.06 1.57 -3.68
C LEU A 24 5.21 2.38 -2.39
N GLY A 25 5.41 1.69 -1.27
CA GLY A 25 5.62 2.30 0.04
C GLY A 25 6.83 3.25 0.07
N ASN A 26 6.84 4.15 1.02
CA ASN A 26 7.89 5.15 1.26
C ASN A 26 8.07 6.19 0.13
N TRP A 27 7.32 6.13 -0.95
CA TRP A 27 7.51 7.05 -2.09
C TRP A 27 6.81 8.40 -1.90
N LEU A 28 5.47 8.35 -1.79
CA LEU A 28 4.64 9.56 -1.67
C LEU A 28 4.17 9.81 -0.24
N LEU A 29 4.59 8.96 0.68
CA LEU A 29 4.52 9.08 2.13
C LEU A 29 5.71 8.32 2.72
N PRO A 30 6.73 9.01 3.23
CA PRO A 30 7.89 8.38 3.86
C PRO A 30 7.57 7.65 5.15
N GLU A 31 8.05 6.40 5.21
CA GLU A 31 8.11 5.57 6.41
C GLU A 31 9.58 5.24 6.69
N PHE A 32 10.12 5.79 7.75
CA PHE A 32 11.57 5.83 7.97
C PHE A 32 12.22 4.46 8.18
N TRP A 33 11.47 3.48 8.72
CA TRP A 33 11.94 2.10 8.82
C TRP A 33 12.27 1.49 7.45
N MET A 34 11.57 1.91 6.39
CA MET A 34 11.87 1.49 5.01
C MET A 34 13.19 2.09 4.47
N MET A 35 13.74 3.06 5.18
CA MET A 35 15.06 3.66 4.92
C MET A 35 16.12 3.21 5.94
N GLY A 36 15.82 2.18 6.75
CA GLY A 36 16.73 1.60 7.73
C GLY A 36 16.84 2.39 9.04
N TYR A 37 15.91 3.29 9.33
CA TYR A 37 15.85 3.96 10.63
C TYR A 37 15.11 3.10 11.65
N PRO A 38 15.50 3.12 12.92
CA PRO A 38 14.74 2.44 13.97
C PRO A 38 13.41 3.15 14.25
N ASP A 39 12.41 2.40 14.71
CA ASP A 39 11.05 2.93 14.98
C ASP A 39 11.03 4.06 16.01
N ASN A 40 12.00 4.07 16.93
CA ASN A 40 12.14 5.12 17.94
C ASN A 40 13.05 6.28 17.50
N ALA A 41 13.37 6.40 16.22
CA ALA A 41 14.14 7.51 15.72
C ALA A 41 13.41 8.84 15.98
N PRO A 42 14.13 9.94 16.32
CA PRO A 42 13.51 11.25 16.56
C PRO A 42 12.76 11.81 15.33
N ILE A 43 13.15 11.37 14.13
CA ILE A 43 12.49 11.66 12.86
C ILE A 43 12.09 10.31 12.29
N ASN A 44 10.81 9.96 12.38
CA ASN A 44 10.27 8.66 11.98
C ASN A 44 9.05 8.77 11.06
N ASP A 45 8.59 9.99 10.75
CA ASP A 45 7.45 10.28 9.88
C ASP A 45 7.67 11.53 9.03
N GLN A 46 6.77 11.74 8.07
CA GLN A 46 6.87 12.89 7.16
C GLN A 46 6.70 14.23 7.87
N CYS A 47 5.75 14.36 8.80
CA CYS A 47 5.53 15.60 9.55
C CYS A 47 6.78 16.06 10.31
N THR A 48 7.42 15.13 11.00
CA THR A 48 8.63 15.42 11.78
C THR A 48 9.78 15.81 10.85
N LEU A 49 9.96 15.09 9.73
CA LEU A 49 10.95 15.44 8.71
C LEU A 49 10.70 16.84 8.16
N GLU A 50 9.48 17.13 7.71
CA GLU A 50 9.12 18.44 7.15
C GLU A 50 9.33 19.56 8.17
N THR A 51 8.94 19.36 9.42
CA THR A 51 9.16 20.32 10.50
C THR A 51 10.65 20.62 10.71
N VAL A 52 11.49 19.59 10.67
CA VAL A 52 12.94 19.75 10.82
C VAL A 52 13.54 20.49 9.63
N LEU A 53 13.16 20.12 8.42
CA LEU A 53 13.65 20.76 7.20
C LEU A 53 13.18 22.22 7.08
N ASP A 54 11.91 22.52 7.43
CA ASP A 54 11.38 23.88 7.47
C ASP A 54 12.15 24.78 8.45
N ARG A 55 12.42 24.28 9.65
CA ARG A 55 13.18 25.01 10.67
C ARG A 55 14.60 25.31 10.22
N ARG A 56 15.23 24.36 9.51
CA ARG A 56 16.63 24.46 9.11
C ARG A 56 16.82 25.28 7.83
N PHE A 57 15.96 25.10 6.86
CA PHE A 57 16.19 25.57 5.49
C PHE A 57 15.04 26.42 4.93
N GLY A 58 13.91 26.46 5.62
CA GLY A 58 12.70 27.14 5.17
C GLY A 58 11.85 26.33 4.22
N PHE A 59 10.60 26.74 4.07
CA PHE A 59 9.56 26.02 3.33
C PHE A 59 9.94 25.69 1.87
N ALA A 60 10.47 26.66 1.13
CA ALA A 60 10.79 26.44 -0.27
C ALA A 60 11.88 25.37 -0.46
N GLU A 61 12.85 25.34 0.43
CA GLU A 61 13.91 24.33 0.40
C GLU A 61 13.42 22.96 0.88
N ARG A 62 12.55 22.90 1.88
CA ARG A 62 11.89 21.66 2.28
C ARG A 62 11.12 21.06 1.09
N GLU A 63 10.31 21.86 0.38
CA GLU A 63 9.57 21.40 -0.80
C GLU A 63 10.51 20.84 -1.87
N ARG A 64 11.62 21.53 -2.12
CA ARG A 64 12.63 21.07 -3.09
C ARG A 64 13.25 19.74 -2.66
N LEU A 65 13.54 19.55 -1.38
CA LEU A 65 14.12 18.31 -0.85
C LEU A 65 13.13 17.14 -0.89
N ILE A 66 11.88 17.36 -0.49
CA ILE A 66 10.84 16.33 -0.58
C ILE A 66 10.62 15.91 -2.05
N LYS A 67 10.61 16.88 -2.96
CA LYS A 67 10.55 16.60 -4.40
C LYS A 67 11.77 15.80 -4.86
N LEU A 68 12.97 16.17 -4.43
CA LEU A 68 14.21 15.45 -4.76
C LEU A 68 14.16 14.00 -4.25
N PHE A 69 13.64 13.76 -3.05
CA PHE A 69 13.42 12.42 -2.50
C PHE A 69 12.47 11.63 -3.40
N ARG A 70 11.29 12.16 -3.71
CA ARG A 70 10.28 11.50 -4.53
C ARG A 70 10.79 11.18 -5.94
N ASP A 71 11.55 12.10 -6.56
CA ASP A 71 12.13 11.93 -7.90
C ASP A 71 13.20 10.82 -7.96
N HIS A 72 13.74 10.37 -6.80
CA HIS A 72 14.83 9.40 -6.72
C HIS A 72 14.45 8.11 -5.97
N TRP A 73 13.31 8.05 -5.28
CA TRP A 73 12.89 6.83 -4.58
C TRP A 73 12.37 5.77 -5.54
N ILE A 74 11.41 6.09 -6.40
CA ILE A 74 10.92 5.22 -7.47
C ILE A 74 11.31 5.83 -8.82
N THR A 75 11.95 5.05 -9.67
CA THR A 75 12.50 5.46 -10.96
C THR A 75 12.11 4.49 -12.08
N ALA A 76 12.45 4.79 -13.33
CA ALA A 76 12.14 3.92 -14.46
C ALA A 76 12.63 2.48 -14.28
N ARG A 77 13.83 2.27 -13.69
CA ARG A 77 14.35 0.92 -13.43
C ARG A 77 13.49 0.12 -12.44
N ASP A 78 12.86 0.81 -11.49
CA ASP A 78 11.96 0.19 -10.52
C ASP A 78 10.69 -0.31 -11.22
N TRP A 79 10.12 0.53 -12.08
CA TRP A 79 8.98 0.18 -12.92
C TRP A 79 9.28 -0.99 -13.86
N ASP A 80 10.48 -1.08 -14.44
CA ASP A 80 10.89 -2.18 -15.32
C ASP A 80 11.07 -3.52 -14.58
N LEU A 81 11.33 -3.49 -13.28
CA LEU A 81 11.48 -4.69 -12.46
C LEU A 81 10.13 -5.32 -12.06
N MET A 82 9.08 -4.52 -11.84
CA MET A 82 7.80 -5.04 -11.33
C MET A 82 7.18 -6.13 -12.21
N PRO A 83 7.07 -5.98 -13.55
CA PRO A 83 6.56 -7.05 -14.41
C PRO A 83 7.43 -8.31 -14.39
N ARG A 84 8.74 -8.17 -14.12
CA ARG A 84 9.64 -9.34 -14.02
C ARG A 84 9.35 -10.22 -12.80
N PHE A 85 8.67 -9.67 -11.79
CA PHE A 85 8.09 -10.44 -10.68
C PHE A 85 6.71 -11.04 -11.01
N GLY A 86 6.21 -10.92 -12.24
CA GLY A 86 4.88 -11.38 -12.62
C GLY A 86 3.75 -10.51 -12.06
N LEU A 87 4.05 -9.26 -11.69
CA LEU A 87 3.10 -8.32 -11.12
C LEU A 87 2.39 -7.52 -12.22
N ASN A 88 1.10 -7.25 -12.02
CA ASN A 88 0.25 -6.48 -12.93
C ASN A 88 -0.59 -5.41 -12.23
N LEU A 89 -0.33 -5.17 -10.95
CA LEU A 89 -1.03 -4.17 -10.13
C LEU A 89 -0.01 -3.42 -9.26
N VAL A 90 -0.24 -2.13 -9.10
CA VAL A 90 0.45 -1.28 -8.11
C VAL A 90 -0.61 -0.70 -7.18
N ARG A 91 -0.43 -0.85 -5.87
CA ARG A 91 -1.08 0.02 -4.89
C ARG A 91 -0.15 1.19 -4.63
N LEU A 92 -0.66 2.41 -4.80
CA LEU A 92 0.09 3.65 -4.71
C LEU A 92 -0.32 4.42 -3.44
N PRO A 93 0.38 4.20 -2.31
CA PRO A 93 0.19 4.98 -1.10
C PRO A 93 0.61 6.43 -1.31
N PHE A 94 -0.25 7.39 -0.96
CA PHE A 94 0.10 8.82 -1.02
C PHE A 94 -0.48 9.61 0.15
N LEU A 95 0.24 10.66 0.55
CA LEU A 95 -0.20 11.63 1.55
C LEU A 95 -1.07 12.70 0.88
N TRP A 96 -2.07 13.20 1.58
CA TRP A 96 -2.96 14.26 1.11
C TRP A 96 -2.22 15.47 0.51
N SER A 97 -1.08 15.87 1.11
CA SER A 97 -0.27 17.01 0.69
C SER A 97 0.51 16.79 -0.63
N VAL A 98 0.43 15.61 -1.23
CA VAL A 98 0.90 15.40 -2.61
C VAL A 98 0.05 16.16 -3.60
N ILE A 99 -1.22 16.36 -3.30
CA ILE A 99 -2.23 16.94 -4.20
C ILE A 99 -2.70 18.31 -3.71
N GLU A 100 -3.04 18.42 -2.43
CA GLU A 100 -3.57 19.62 -1.83
C GLU A 100 -2.45 20.55 -1.33
N ASP A 101 -2.58 21.85 -1.57
CA ASP A 101 -1.68 22.86 -1.04
C ASP A 101 -1.87 23.01 0.48
N GLU A 102 -0.83 22.76 1.25
CA GLU A 102 -0.88 22.83 2.72
C GLU A 102 -1.15 24.23 3.27
N LYS A 103 -0.76 25.27 2.53
CA LYS A 103 -0.98 26.69 2.89
C LYS A 103 -2.31 27.22 2.43
N ASN A 104 -2.91 26.59 1.44
CA ASN A 104 -4.18 26.97 0.84
C ASN A 104 -5.13 25.77 0.83
N PRO A 105 -5.81 25.43 1.93
CA PRO A 105 -6.74 24.32 1.97
C PRO A 105 -7.76 24.33 0.83
N ARG A 106 -8.03 23.16 0.26
CA ARG A 106 -8.93 22.95 -0.90
C ARG A 106 -8.48 23.68 -2.18
N HIS A 107 -7.17 23.84 -2.31
CA HIS A 107 -6.54 24.25 -3.58
C HIS A 107 -5.53 23.19 -4.01
N LEU A 108 -5.45 22.97 -5.32
CA LEU A 108 -4.44 22.07 -5.89
C LEU A 108 -3.06 22.73 -5.83
N ARG A 109 -2.05 21.92 -5.49
CA ARG A 109 -0.66 22.32 -5.71
C ARG A 109 -0.39 22.58 -7.20
N PRO A 110 0.59 23.39 -7.57
CA PRO A 110 0.97 23.58 -8.97
C PRO A 110 1.35 22.27 -9.69
N ASP A 111 1.91 21.30 -8.96
CA ASP A 111 2.37 19.99 -9.43
C ASP A 111 1.53 18.81 -8.90
N ALA A 112 0.31 19.07 -8.44
CA ALA A 112 -0.58 18.14 -7.73
C ALA A 112 -0.69 16.74 -8.38
N TRP A 113 -0.71 16.67 -9.69
CA TRP A 113 -0.95 15.42 -10.42
C TRP A 113 0.31 14.72 -10.92
N ARG A 114 1.47 15.37 -10.76
CA ARG A 114 2.73 14.91 -11.37
C ARG A 114 3.03 13.46 -11.07
N TYR A 115 3.03 13.07 -9.80
CA TYR A 115 3.43 11.73 -9.39
C TYR A 115 2.36 10.68 -9.67
N LEU A 116 1.09 11.03 -9.51
CA LEU A 116 -0.01 10.12 -9.82
C LEU A 116 -0.12 9.88 -11.32
N ASP A 117 -0.01 10.95 -12.13
CA ASP A 117 -0.03 10.84 -13.59
C ASP A 117 1.17 10.04 -14.11
N ASP A 118 2.37 10.26 -13.56
CA ASP A 118 3.56 9.49 -13.93
C ASP A 118 3.37 8.02 -13.56
N ALA A 119 2.95 7.70 -12.34
CA ALA A 119 2.71 6.33 -11.92
C ALA A 119 1.70 5.61 -12.83
N ILE A 120 0.60 6.28 -13.18
CA ILE A 120 -0.41 5.73 -14.09
C ILE A 120 0.17 5.53 -15.50
N ALA A 121 0.98 6.46 -16.00
CA ALA A 121 1.63 6.34 -17.30
C ALA A 121 2.65 5.19 -17.33
N GLN A 122 3.48 5.06 -16.29
CA GLN A 122 4.45 3.98 -16.15
C GLN A 122 3.76 2.61 -16.07
N ALA A 123 2.68 2.51 -15.29
CA ALA A 123 1.87 1.30 -15.18
C ALA A 123 1.23 0.94 -16.52
N LYS A 124 0.61 1.91 -17.21
CA LYS A 124 0.00 1.74 -18.54
C LYS A 124 1.00 1.20 -19.56
N ALA A 125 2.21 1.77 -19.60
CA ALA A 125 3.25 1.36 -20.52
C ALA A 125 3.69 -0.11 -20.35
N ARG A 126 3.41 -0.69 -19.16
CA ARG A 126 3.77 -2.07 -18.80
C ARG A 126 2.57 -3.01 -18.64
N GLY A 127 1.37 -2.58 -19.05
CA GLY A 127 0.14 -3.38 -18.94
C GLY A 127 -0.33 -3.62 -17.50
N MET A 128 0.03 -2.74 -16.60
CA MET A 128 -0.31 -2.83 -15.17
C MET A 128 -1.47 -1.89 -14.82
N TYR A 129 -2.16 -2.19 -13.72
CA TYR A 129 -3.18 -1.35 -13.11
C TYR A 129 -2.63 -0.59 -11.90
N VAL A 130 -3.32 0.48 -11.49
CA VAL A 130 -2.99 1.27 -10.30
C VAL A 130 -4.20 1.41 -9.39
N ILE A 131 -4.04 1.12 -8.11
CA ILE A 131 -4.96 1.54 -7.04
C ILE A 131 -4.39 2.81 -6.43
N LEU A 132 -5.17 3.88 -6.41
CA LEU A 132 -4.82 5.12 -5.72
C LEU A 132 -5.26 5.01 -4.26
N ASP A 133 -4.32 5.01 -3.32
CA ASP A 133 -4.56 4.79 -1.90
C ASP A 133 -4.22 6.03 -1.08
N LEU A 134 -5.24 6.66 -0.49
CA LEU A 134 -5.02 7.76 0.46
C LEU A 134 -4.48 7.20 1.77
N HIS A 135 -3.16 7.13 1.84
CA HIS A 135 -2.44 6.50 2.94
C HIS A 135 -2.38 7.41 4.19
N GLY A 136 -2.28 8.71 3.99
CA GLY A 136 -2.36 9.70 5.05
C GLY A 136 -3.33 10.82 4.72
N ALA A 137 -4.39 10.95 5.51
CA ALA A 137 -5.38 12.01 5.41
C ALA A 137 -4.98 13.25 6.24
N VAL A 138 -5.60 14.38 5.94
CA VAL A 138 -5.40 15.63 6.71
C VAL A 138 -5.71 15.40 8.18
N GLY A 139 -4.78 15.72 9.06
CA GLY A 139 -4.92 15.56 10.50
C GLY A 139 -4.68 14.13 11.00
N ALA A 140 -4.23 13.22 10.15
CA ALA A 140 -3.94 11.82 10.40
C ALA A 140 -5.17 11.01 10.90
N GLN A 141 -5.48 9.91 10.22
CA GLN A 141 -6.58 9.01 10.55
C GLN A 141 -6.21 7.91 11.56
N GLY A 142 -4.97 7.88 12.00
CA GLY A 142 -4.40 6.98 13.00
C GLY A 142 -3.19 7.61 13.67
N THR A 143 -2.74 7.02 14.78
CA THR A 143 -1.59 7.50 15.55
C THR A 143 -0.23 7.04 15.01
N GLU A 144 -0.25 6.12 14.05
CA GLU A 144 0.94 5.48 13.51
C GLU A 144 1.64 6.37 12.45
N HIS A 145 2.93 6.14 12.24
CA HIS A 145 3.76 6.90 11.31
C HIS A 145 3.25 6.88 9.86
N HIS A 146 2.66 5.75 9.44
CA HIS A 146 2.06 5.59 8.10
C HIS A 146 0.83 6.48 7.85
N SER A 147 0.27 7.13 8.87
CA SER A 147 -0.73 8.21 8.70
C SER A 147 -0.09 9.58 8.42
N GLY A 148 1.23 9.67 8.35
CA GLY A 148 2.04 10.84 8.03
C GLY A 148 2.52 11.65 9.21
N CYS A 149 1.83 11.61 10.36
CA CYS A 149 2.16 12.37 11.57
C CYS A 149 1.96 11.50 12.82
N THR A 150 3.02 10.89 13.32
CA THR A 150 3.00 10.04 14.50
C THR A 150 2.36 10.72 15.71
N GLY A 151 1.49 10.00 16.40
CA GLY A 151 0.81 10.48 17.61
C GLY A 151 -0.36 11.44 17.35
N GLN A 152 -0.61 11.85 16.11
CA GLN A 152 -1.81 12.59 15.75
C GLN A 152 -2.96 11.63 15.42
N ASN A 153 -4.18 12.08 15.68
CA ASN A 153 -5.42 11.39 15.29
C ASN A 153 -6.57 12.41 15.23
N LEU A 154 -6.32 13.53 14.57
CA LEU A 154 -7.23 14.67 14.57
C LEU A 154 -8.33 14.57 13.51
N TYR A 155 -8.18 13.67 12.54
CA TYR A 155 -9.13 13.49 11.43
C TYR A 155 -10.57 13.24 11.93
N TRP A 156 -10.73 12.39 12.95
CA TRP A 156 -12.04 11.95 13.44
C TRP A 156 -12.76 12.97 14.30
N SER A 157 -12.00 13.90 14.93
CA SER A 157 -12.54 14.96 15.80
C SER A 157 -12.69 16.30 15.12
N THR A 158 -12.20 16.44 13.86
CA THR A 158 -12.14 17.73 13.15
C THR A 158 -12.93 17.64 11.82
N PRO A 159 -14.20 18.06 11.78
CA PRO A 159 -15.04 17.96 10.57
C PRO A 159 -14.42 18.60 9.33
N GLN A 160 -13.67 19.69 9.50
CA GLN A 160 -12.96 20.38 8.41
C GLN A 160 -11.92 19.49 7.71
N TYR A 161 -11.31 18.52 8.41
CA TYR A 161 -10.37 17.56 7.80
C TYR A 161 -11.11 16.53 6.97
N GLN A 162 -12.30 16.11 7.40
CA GLN A 162 -13.17 15.23 6.62
C GLN A 162 -13.69 15.93 5.35
N GLU A 163 -14.07 17.21 5.46
CA GLU A 163 -14.45 18.04 4.30
C GLU A 163 -13.30 18.20 3.29
N ARG A 164 -12.05 18.37 3.78
CA ARG A 164 -10.88 18.45 2.91
C ARG A 164 -10.62 17.12 2.21
N THR A 165 -10.79 16.01 2.90
CA THR A 165 -10.65 14.67 2.31
C THR A 165 -11.74 14.40 1.26
N ASP A 166 -12.97 14.84 1.52
CA ASP A 166 -14.07 14.78 0.54
C ASP A 166 -13.72 15.59 -0.72
N TRP A 167 -13.27 16.83 -0.54
CA TRP A 167 -12.80 17.67 -1.64
C TRP A 167 -11.67 17.01 -2.42
N LEU A 168 -10.69 16.43 -1.73
CA LEU A 168 -9.55 15.74 -2.34
C LEU A 168 -10.02 14.60 -3.24
N TRP A 169 -10.89 13.73 -2.74
CA TRP A 169 -11.44 12.62 -3.52
C TRP A 169 -12.29 13.09 -4.71
N ARG A 170 -13.00 14.18 -4.58
CA ARG A 170 -13.72 14.80 -5.71
C ARG A 170 -12.76 15.27 -6.80
N GLN A 171 -11.60 15.84 -6.44
CA GLN A 171 -10.58 16.22 -7.42
C GLN A 171 -9.97 14.99 -8.11
N ILE A 172 -9.64 13.95 -7.36
CA ILE A 172 -9.10 12.69 -7.89
C ILE A 172 -10.11 12.03 -8.83
N ALA A 173 -11.36 11.89 -8.42
CA ALA A 173 -12.43 11.32 -9.23
C ALA A 173 -12.63 12.12 -10.52
N THR A 174 -12.67 13.45 -10.45
CA THR A 174 -12.79 14.33 -11.63
C THR A 174 -11.67 14.09 -12.63
N ARG A 175 -10.44 13.92 -12.15
CA ARG A 175 -9.29 13.71 -13.02
C ARG A 175 -9.26 12.33 -13.67
N TYR A 176 -9.61 11.29 -12.93
CA TYR A 176 -9.33 9.91 -13.35
C TYR A 176 -10.56 9.07 -13.72
N LYS A 177 -11.79 9.59 -13.63
CA LYS A 177 -13.04 8.86 -13.90
C LYS A 177 -13.08 8.09 -15.23
N ASP A 178 -12.33 8.54 -16.22
CA ASP A 178 -12.30 7.93 -17.56
C ASP A 178 -11.01 7.12 -17.81
N ASN A 179 -10.17 6.91 -16.79
CA ASN A 179 -8.87 6.26 -16.95
C ASN A 179 -8.92 4.77 -16.59
N PRO A 180 -8.93 3.83 -17.57
CA PRO A 180 -9.06 2.41 -17.31
C PRO A 180 -7.85 1.76 -16.64
N VAL A 181 -6.74 2.46 -16.51
CA VAL A 181 -5.53 1.98 -15.81
C VAL A 181 -5.71 2.07 -14.30
N VAL A 182 -6.54 3.02 -13.84
CA VAL A 182 -6.92 3.09 -12.43
C VAL A 182 -7.88 1.95 -12.11
N ALA A 183 -7.46 1.03 -11.25
CA ALA A 183 -8.25 -0.12 -10.83
C ALA A 183 -9.31 0.26 -9.79
N GLY A 184 -9.01 1.23 -8.94
CA GLY A 184 -9.90 1.68 -7.87
C GLY A 184 -9.29 2.76 -6.98
N TYR A 185 -10.11 3.26 -6.07
CA TYR A 185 -9.81 4.30 -5.09
C TYR A 185 -9.85 3.72 -3.67
N GLY A 186 -8.71 3.63 -3.00
CA GLY A 186 -8.56 3.25 -1.59
C GLY A 186 -8.82 4.47 -0.70
N LEU A 187 -9.96 4.49 -0.05
CA LEU A 187 -10.48 5.71 0.58
C LEU A 187 -9.63 6.24 1.72
N LEU A 188 -9.12 5.35 2.59
CA LEU A 188 -8.29 5.65 3.75
C LEU A 188 -7.50 4.40 4.12
N ASN A 189 -6.19 4.54 4.29
CA ASN A 189 -5.35 3.46 4.81
C ASN A 189 -5.51 3.33 6.32
N GLU A 190 -5.70 2.10 6.82
CA GLU A 190 -5.62 1.73 8.24
C GLU A 190 -6.23 2.77 9.22
N PRO A 191 -7.54 3.07 9.11
CA PRO A 191 -8.18 4.14 9.88
C PRO A 191 -8.46 3.72 11.34
N TRP A 192 -7.43 3.23 12.02
CA TRP A 192 -7.54 2.61 13.34
C TRP A 192 -7.87 3.59 14.47
N GLY A 193 -7.68 4.88 14.24
CA GLY A 193 -8.06 5.93 15.19
C GLY A 193 -9.55 6.21 15.31
N SER A 194 -10.40 5.53 14.49
CA SER A 194 -11.85 5.71 14.48
C SER A 194 -12.60 4.73 15.38
N THR A 195 -13.86 5.06 15.67
CA THR A 195 -14.87 4.04 15.98
C THR A 195 -15.43 3.45 14.68
N ALA A 196 -15.96 2.23 14.73
CA ALA A 196 -16.60 1.60 13.58
C ALA A 196 -17.76 2.46 12.99
N ALA A 197 -18.52 3.16 13.85
CA ALA A 197 -19.59 4.04 13.43
C ALA A 197 -19.06 5.27 12.68
N GLN A 198 -18.00 5.91 13.16
CA GLN A 198 -17.36 7.04 12.48
C GLN A 198 -16.81 6.62 11.12
N LEU A 199 -16.09 5.49 11.06
CA LEU A 199 -15.57 4.97 9.81
C LEU A 199 -16.68 4.68 8.79
N ALA A 200 -17.71 3.98 9.22
CA ALA A 200 -18.87 3.68 8.36
C ALA A 200 -19.61 4.95 7.88
N GLN A 201 -19.68 5.99 8.68
CA GLN A 201 -20.26 7.27 8.28
C GLN A 201 -19.40 7.98 7.23
N VAL A 202 -18.10 8.13 7.50
CA VAL A 202 -17.16 8.85 6.61
C VAL A 202 -17.03 8.11 5.28
N THR A 203 -16.88 6.80 5.28
CA THR A 203 -16.75 6.03 4.03
C THR A 203 -18.01 6.10 3.18
N ARG A 204 -19.22 6.10 3.77
CA ARG A 204 -20.47 6.33 3.01
C ARG A 204 -20.52 7.72 2.38
N GLN A 205 -20.07 8.74 3.12
CA GLN A 205 -20.02 10.13 2.60
C GLN A 205 -19.04 10.21 1.43
N LEU A 206 -17.81 9.73 1.59
CA LEU A 206 -16.81 9.73 0.52
C LEU A 206 -17.27 8.92 -0.69
N TYR A 207 -17.90 7.75 -0.46
CA TYR A 207 -18.50 6.96 -1.53
C TYR A 207 -19.54 7.77 -2.32
N ALA A 208 -20.48 8.44 -1.64
CA ALA A 208 -21.52 9.24 -2.29
C ALA A 208 -20.91 10.38 -3.12
N SER A 209 -19.98 11.12 -2.55
CA SER A 209 -19.29 12.23 -3.23
C SER A 209 -18.51 11.79 -4.46
N ILE A 210 -17.82 10.66 -4.40
CA ILE A 210 -17.10 10.10 -5.55
C ILE A 210 -18.10 9.66 -6.62
N ARG A 211 -19.19 8.97 -6.24
CA ARG A 211 -20.18 8.45 -7.19
C ARG A 211 -20.95 9.51 -7.95
N GLU A 212 -21.08 10.72 -7.42
CA GLU A 212 -21.61 11.89 -8.16
C GLU A 212 -20.75 12.24 -9.38
N ILE A 213 -19.46 11.92 -9.35
CA ILE A 213 -18.46 12.30 -10.37
C ILE A 213 -18.04 11.09 -11.20
N ASP A 214 -17.79 9.98 -10.53
CA ASP A 214 -17.29 8.73 -11.11
C ASP A 214 -18.20 7.56 -10.75
N PRO A 215 -19.09 7.18 -11.64
CA PRO A 215 -20.00 6.04 -11.42
C PRO A 215 -19.33 4.68 -11.66
N ALA A 216 -18.09 4.64 -12.20
CA ALA A 216 -17.54 3.44 -12.82
C ALA A 216 -16.41 2.77 -12.02
N HIS A 217 -15.48 3.52 -11.43
CA HIS A 217 -14.35 2.93 -10.73
C HIS A 217 -14.76 2.18 -9.46
N ILE A 218 -13.99 1.17 -9.12
CA ILE A 218 -14.14 0.46 -7.84
C ILE A 218 -13.73 1.40 -6.70
N ILE A 219 -14.54 1.40 -5.63
CA ILE A 219 -14.20 2.09 -4.39
C ILE A 219 -13.82 1.02 -3.36
N ILE A 220 -12.67 1.19 -2.73
CA ILE A 220 -12.11 0.25 -1.78
C ILE A 220 -12.36 0.81 -0.38
N LEU A 221 -13.07 0.01 0.42
CA LEU A 221 -13.46 0.33 1.79
C LEU A 221 -12.43 -0.29 2.73
N PRO A 222 -11.74 0.49 3.57
CA PRO A 222 -10.74 -0.02 4.48
C PRO A 222 -11.37 -0.91 5.56
N ASP A 223 -10.61 -1.85 6.10
CA ASP A 223 -11.01 -2.61 7.29
C ASP A 223 -10.93 -1.74 8.57
N HIS A 224 -11.40 -2.33 9.66
CA HIS A 224 -11.36 -1.72 10.98
C HIS A 224 -10.92 -2.79 12.00
N PRO A 225 -10.25 -2.46 13.11
CA PRO A 225 -9.88 -3.42 14.15
C PRO A 225 -11.04 -4.30 14.68
N GLN A 226 -12.27 -3.82 14.55
CA GLN A 226 -13.49 -4.61 14.84
C GLN A 226 -13.94 -5.49 13.65
N GLY A 227 -13.18 -5.50 12.58
CA GLY A 227 -13.40 -6.29 11.37
C GLY A 227 -14.41 -5.67 10.39
N LEU A 228 -14.47 -6.28 9.20
CA LEU A 228 -15.28 -5.81 8.07
C LEU A 228 -16.79 -5.81 8.34
N GLY A 229 -17.26 -6.57 9.32
CA GLY A 229 -18.67 -6.61 9.76
C GLY A 229 -19.21 -5.28 10.27
N ALA A 230 -18.35 -4.35 10.67
CA ALA A 230 -18.73 -3.01 11.13
C ALA A 230 -19.50 -2.20 10.08
N TYR A 231 -19.29 -2.47 8.79
CA TYR A 231 -20.01 -1.79 7.70
C TYR A 231 -21.36 -2.43 7.35
N GLY A 232 -21.58 -3.70 7.72
CA GLY A 232 -22.69 -4.49 7.15
C GLY A 232 -22.54 -4.71 5.64
N LYS A 233 -23.62 -5.14 4.97
CA LYS A 233 -23.62 -5.34 3.51
C LYS A 233 -23.58 -4.02 2.75
N PRO A 234 -22.59 -3.74 1.92
CA PRO A 234 -22.54 -2.49 1.15
C PRO A 234 -23.78 -2.27 0.29
N ARG A 235 -24.29 -3.32 -0.38
CA ARG A 235 -25.51 -3.23 -1.20
C ARG A 235 -26.74 -2.82 -0.42
N ALA A 236 -26.89 -3.27 0.84
CA ALA A 236 -28.02 -2.86 1.70
C ALA A 236 -27.95 -1.38 2.06
N GLN A 237 -26.77 -0.76 1.95
CA GLN A 237 -26.52 0.66 2.17
C GLN A 237 -26.48 1.46 0.87
N GLY A 238 -26.90 0.88 -0.26
CA GLY A 238 -26.88 1.53 -1.57
C GLY A 238 -25.52 1.59 -2.24
N MET A 239 -24.46 1.04 -1.62
CA MET A 239 -23.12 1.03 -2.21
C MET A 239 -22.97 -0.12 -3.22
N ARG A 240 -22.47 0.20 -4.40
CA ARG A 240 -22.21 -0.74 -5.50
C ARG A 240 -20.79 -0.57 -6.03
N ASN A 241 -20.29 -1.61 -6.65
CA ASN A 241 -18.93 -1.66 -7.21
C ASN A 241 -17.87 -1.25 -6.16
N VAL A 242 -17.96 -1.89 -5.01
CA VAL A 242 -17.07 -1.70 -3.87
C VAL A 242 -16.33 -3.00 -3.54
N VAL A 243 -15.19 -2.86 -2.91
CA VAL A 243 -14.33 -3.93 -2.44
C VAL A 243 -13.95 -3.64 -0.99
N PHE A 244 -13.86 -4.64 -0.14
CA PHE A 244 -13.22 -4.47 1.17
C PHE A 244 -11.72 -4.67 1.06
N GLU A 245 -10.96 -3.93 1.84
CA GLU A 245 -9.50 -4.08 1.98
C GLU A 245 -9.17 -4.61 3.37
N THR A 246 -8.13 -5.47 3.46
CA THR A 246 -7.54 -5.92 4.73
C THR A 246 -6.04 -6.16 4.55
N HIS A 247 -5.29 -6.09 5.66
CA HIS A 247 -3.85 -6.19 5.70
C HIS A 247 -3.40 -7.37 6.58
N PRO A 248 -3.39 -8.60 6.05
CA PRO A 248 -2.94 -9.77 6.81
C PRO A 248 -1.41 -9.85 6.82
N TYR A 249 -0.85 -9.98 8.01
CA TYR A 249 0.59 -10.16 8.23
C TYR A 249 0.91 -11.43 9.04
N PRO A 250 0.64 -12.64 8.50
CA PRO A 250 0.94 -13.89 9.19
C PRO A 250 2.39 -13.95 9.66
N GLY A 251 2.60 -14.12 10.96
CA GLY A 251 3.91 -14.14 11.60
C GLY A 251 4.41 -12.80 12.15
N HIS A 252 3.67 -11.70 11.92
CA HIS A 252 4.05 -10.37 12.37
C HIS A 252 2.91 -9.70 13.13
N PHE A 253 3.18 -8.62 13.88
CA PHE A 253 2.18 -7.80 14.58
C PHE A 253 1.18 -8.59 15.45
N GLY A 254 1.64 -9.64 16.14
CA GLY A 254 0.79 -10.47 16.98
C GLY A 254 0.07 -11.62 16.27
N TRP A 255 0.26 -11.80 14.97
CA TRP A 255 -0.32 -12.90 14.17
C TRP A 255 0.56 -14.16 14.17
N GLY A 256 1.11 -14.53 15.32
CA GLY A 256 2.00 -15.67 15.47
C GLY A 256 3.48 -15.35 15.23
N LYS A 257 4.28 -16.37 15.00
CA LYS A 257 5.71 -16.24 14.65
C LYS A 257 5.92 -16.54 13.17
N PRO A 258 6.90 -15.88 12.50
CA PRO A 258 7.24 -16.19 11.13
C PRO A 258 7.55 -17.70 10.95
N GLY A 259 6.94 -18.32 9.94
CA GLY A 259 7.13 -19.74 9.67
C GLY A 259 6.04 -20.33 8.78
N LEU A 260 6.24 -21.59 8.41
CA LEU A 260 5.32 -22.30 7.52
C LEU A 260 3.93 -22.50 8.15
N GLU A 261 3.87 -22.80 9.45
CA GLU A 261 2.63 -23.10 10.15
C GLU A 261 1.64 -21.92 10.15
N VAL A 262 2.13 -20.69 10.44
CA VAL A 262 1.25 -19.52 10.46
C VAL A 262 0.68 -19.22 9.08
N HIS A 263 1.47 -19.41 8.01
CA HIS A 263 1.00 -19.26 6.63
C HIS A 263 0.01 -20.37 6.25
N ARG A 264 0.21 -21.61 6.72
CA ARG A 264 -0.76 -22.69 6.53
C ARG A 264 -2.10 -22.34 7.18
N ASN A 265 -2.07 -21.92 8.44
CA ASN A 265 -3.27 -21.54 9.19
C ASN A 265 -4.03 -20.37 8.54
N TRP A 266 -3.31 -19.50 7.84
CA TRP A 266 -3.91 -18.38 7.12
C TRP A 266 -4.45 -18.77 5.73
N LEU A 267 -3.71 -19.53 4.95
CA LEU A 267 -3.97 -19.78 3.52
C LEU A 267 -4.82 -21.01 3.24
N GLN A 268 -5.00 -21.92 4.23
CA GLN A 268 -5.82 -23.12 4.08
C GLN A 268 -7.15 -22.99 4.82
N CYS A 269 -8.10 -23.83 4.43
CA CYS A 269 -9.32 -24.06 5.18
C CYS A 269 -9.03 -25.06 6.31
N LEU A 270 -9.10 -24.60 7.54
CA LEU A 270 -8.89 -25.46 8.69
C LEU A 270 -10.15 -26.29 9.00
N PRO A 271 -10.03 -27.42 9.73
CA PRO A 271 -11.16 -28.30 10.04
C PRO A 271 -12.30 -27.61 10.82
N ASP A 272 -11.99 -26.58 11.60
CA ASP A 272 -12.95 -25.76 12.33
C ASP A 272 -13.58 -24.63 11.49
N GLY A 273 -13.21 -24.53 10.20
CA GLY A 273 -13.68 -23.50 9.30
C GLY A 273 -12.91 -22.20 9.35
N ALA A 274 -11.84 -22.09 10.15
CA ALA A 274 -10.97 -20.92 10.21
C ALA A 274 -10.06 -20.78 8.96
N GLY A 275 -9.22 -19.76 8.95
CA GLY A 275 -8.30 -19.46 7.84
C GLY A 275 -9.04 -18.94 6.60
N LEU A 276 -8.60 -19.36 5.42
CA LEU A 276 -9.13 -18.88 4.14
C LEU A 276 -10.65 -19.12 4.00
N CYS A 277 -11.17 -20.21 4.54
CA CYS A 277 -12.61 -20.52 4.49
C CYS A 277 -13.46 -19.54 5.28
N GLU A 278 -13.00 -19.07 6.43
CA GLU A 278 -13.69 -18.03 7.20
C GLU A 278 -13.83 -16.75 6.37
N TRP A 279 -12.74 -16.29 5.78
CA TRP A 279 -12.76 -15.08 4.93
C TRP A 279 -13.65 -15.25 3.71
N LYS A 280 -13.60 -16.41 3.07
CA LYS A 280 -14.48 -16.74 1.95
C LYS A 280 -15.96 -16.69 2.34
N ALA A 281 -16.32 -17.30 3.47
CA ALA A 281 -17.69 -17.28 3.99
C ALA A 281 -18.14 -15.86 4.34
N ARG A 282 -17.26 -15.06 4.96
CA ARG A 282 -17.51 -13.65 5.30
C ARG A 282 -17.77 -12.80 4.06
N MET A 283 -16.94 -12.92 3.02
CA MET A 283 -17.13 -12.17 1.76
C MET A 283 -18.40 -12.61 1.03
N ALA A 284 -18.73 -13.90 1.02
CA ALA A 284 -19.98 -14.40 0.48
C ALA A 284 -21.20 -13.83 1.24
N ALA A 285 -21.14 -13.76 2.57
CA ALA A 285 -22.18 -13.15 3.39
C ALA A 285 -22.35 -11.65 3.11
N LEU A 286 -21.28 -10.93 2.82
CA LEU A 286 -21.27 -9.51 2.50
C LEU A 286 -21.56 -9.22 1.01
N ASP A 287 -21.55 -10.25 0.14
CA ASP A 287 -21.70 -10.15 -1.32
C ASP A 287 -20.73 -9.11 -1.92
N THR A 288 -19.47 -9.15 -1.48
CA THR A 288 -18.46 -8.14 -1.79
C THR A 288 -17.09 -8.80 -1.93
N PRO A 289 -16.26 -8.45 -2.94
CA PRO A 289 -14.90 -8.96 -3.05
C PRO A 289 -13.98 -8.42 -1.97
N LEU A 290 -12.83 -9.08 -1.81
CA LEU A 290 -11.75 -8.64 -0.95
C LEU A 290 -10.54 -8.17 -1.77
N PHE A 291 -9.78 -7.27 -1.20
CA PHE A 291 -8.44 -6.88 -1.59
C PHE A 291 -7.50 -7.10 -0.40
N MET A 292 -6.51 -7.97 -0.57
CA MET A 292 -5.39 -8.07 0.36
C MET A 292 -4.44 -6.93 0.06
N GLY A 293 -4.74 -5.74 0.62
CA GLY A 293 -4.04 -4.49 0.28
C GLY A 293 -2.58 -4.51 0.64
N GLU A 294 -2.26 -5.21 1.73
CA GLU A 294 -0.91 -5.42 2.19
C GLU A 294 -0.77 -6.82 2.77
N PHE A 295 0.33 -7.51 2.45
CA PHE A 295 0.75 -8.75 3.10
C PHE A 295 2.25 -9.00 2.89
N GLN A 296 2.86 -9.81 3.77
CA GLN A 296 4.30 -10.05 3.77
C GLN A 296 4.59 -11.55 3.95
N PRO A 297 4.95 -12.27 2.85
CA PRO A 297 5.11 -13.73 2.91
C PRO A 297 6.56 -14.23 3.00
N TRP A 298 7.58 -13.38 3.04
CA TRP A 298 8.99 -13.80 2.99
C TRP A 298 9.88 -13.32 4.14
N ALA A 299 9.47 -12.30 4.89
CA ALA A 299 10.31 -11.76 5.96
C ALA A 299 10.58 -12.82 7.03
N ASP A 300 11.82 -12.85 7.53
CA ASP A 300 12.33 -13.77 8.55
C ASP A 300 12.36 -15.27 8.15
N LEU A 301 12.04 -15.58 6.89
CA LEU A 301 12.15 -16.93 6.32
C LEU A 301 13.44 -17.12 5.52
N ASP A 302 13.79 -18.38 5.20
CA ASP A 302 14.76 -18.63 4.15
C ASP A 302 14.22 -18.19 2.79
N ALA A 303 15.13 -17.84 1.87
CA ALA A 303 14.76 -17.23 0.60
C ALA A 303 13.86 -18.14 -0.26
N GLU A 304 14.15 -19.46 -0.25
CA GLU A 304 13.41 -20.45 -1.03
C GLU A 304 11.97 -20.59 -0.53
N LEU A 305 11.78 -20.76 0.78
CA LEU A 305 10.46 -20.85 1.40
C LEU A 305 9.68 -19.55 1.23
N GLY A 306 10.33 -18.39 1.42
CA GLY A 306 9.72 -17.08 1.20
C GLY A 306 9.21 -16.89 -0.24
N GLY A 307 9.99 -17.33 -1.23
CA GLY A 307 9.59 -17.32 -2.64
C GLY A 307 8.37 -18.21 -2.92
N GLN A 308 8.37 -19.43 -2.38
CA GLN A 308 7.25 -20.37 -2.49
C GLN A 308 5.99 -19.83 -1.83
N LEU A 309 6.08 -19.33 -0.61
CA LEU A 309 4.95 -18.76 0.12
C LEU A 309 4.36 -17.52 -0.56
N THR A 310 5.21 -16.69 -1.17
CA THR A 310 4.73 -15.57 -1.98
C THR A 310 3.83 -16.06 -3.12
N ARG A 311 4.28 -17.06 -3.87
CA ARG A 311 3.49 -17.63 -4.96
C ARG A 311 2.19 -18.24 -4.47
N VAL A 312 2.23 -19.07 -3.43
CA VAL A 312 1.05 -19.72 -2.86
C VAL A 312 0.04 -18.71 -2.33
N SER A 313 0.51 -17.63 -1.69
CA SER A 313 -0.37 -16.57 -1.20
C SER A 313 -1.12 -15.90 -2.34
N PHE A 314 -0.41 -15.46 -3.39
CA PHE A 314 -1.05 -14.86 -4.56
C PHE A 314 -2.05 -15.80 -5.23
N ASP A 315 -1.69 -17.07 -5.38
CA ASP A 315 -2.57 -18.05 -6.02
C ASP A 315 -3.82 -18.35 -5.18
N ALA A 316 -3.66 -18.43 -3.83
CA ALA A 316 -4.78 -18.64 -2.92
C ALA A 316 -5.81 -17.50 -3.00
N TYR A 317 -5.35 -16.25 -3.04
CA TYR A 317 -6.23 -15.09 -3.17
C TYR A 317 -6.86 -15.00 -4.57
N ALA A 318 -6.09 -15.22 -5.63
CA ALA A 318 -6.58 -15.22 -7.00
C ALA A 318 -7.66 -16.29 -7.24
N GLN A 319 -7.54 -17.48 -6.65
CA GLN A 319 -8.56 -18.54 -6.71
C GLN A 319 -9.91 -18.09 -6.13
N GLN A 320 -9.91 -17.20 -5.15
CA GLN A 320 -11.14 -16.60 -4.63
C GLN A 320 -11.65 -15.45 -5.52
N GLY A 321 -10.88 -15.01 -6.51
CA GLY A 321 -11.15 -13.83 -7.35
C GLY A 321 -10.84 -12.52 -6.65
N TRP A 322 -9.94 -12.54 -5.66
CA TRP A 322 -9.48 -11.38 -4.91
C TRP A 322 -8.20 -10.80 -5.48
N ALA A 323 -8.08 -9.48 -5.47
CA ALA A 323 -6.82 -8.79 -5.72
C ALA A 323 -5.93 -8.83 -4.48
N SER A 324 -4.62 -8.74 -4.70
CA SER A 324 -3.66 -8.69 -3.58
C SER A 324 -2.39 -7.93 -3.93
N ALA A 325 -1.74 -7.30 -2.96
CA ALA A 325 -0.50 -6.55 -3.13
C ALA A 325 0.44 -6.77 -1.94
N VAL A 326 1.68 -7.20 -2.20
CA VAL A 326 2.68 -7.39 -1.17
C VAL A 326 3.22 -6.04 -0.65
N TRP A 327 3.51 -5.98 0.62
CA TRP A 327 4.26 -4.88 1.24
C TRP A 327 5.71 -5.30 1.43
N SER A 328 6.69 -4.76 0.67
CA SER A 328 6.60 -3.64 -0.23
C SER A 328 7.57 -3.84 -1.41
N PHE A 329 7.57 -2.92 -2.41
CA PHE A 329 8.48 -3.04 -3.54
C PHE A 329 9.95 -2.82 -3.12
N LYS A 330 10.24 -1.67 -2.50
CA LYS A 330 11.60 -1.23 -2.21
C LYS A 330 11.77 -0.82 -0.76
N ILE A 331 12.82 -1.34 -0.15
CA ILE A 331 13.39 -0.78 1.07
C ILE A 331 14.89 -0.57 0.89
N VAL A 332 15.50 0.21 1.76
CA VAL A 332 16.95 0.27 1.89
C VAL A 332 17.37 -0.05 3.32
N THR A 333 18.53 -0.61 3.49
CA THR A 333 19.10 -1.02 4.77
C THR A 333 20.40 -0.31 5.02
N GLN A 334 20.73 -0.08 6.26
CA GLN A 334 21.98 0.61 6.61
C GLN A 334 23.23 -0.15 6.16
N GLN A 335 23.16 -1.48 6.13
CA GLN A 335 24.31 -2.35 5.85
C GLN A 335 24.38 -2.76 4.37
N GLY A 336 23.23 -2.82 3.69
CA GLY A 336 23.10 -3.43 2.37
C GLY A 336 23.06 -4.96 2.42
N GLY A 337 22.65 -5.57 1.30
CA GLY A 337 22.63 -7.03 1.15
C GLY A 337 21.28 -7.69 1.47
N ALA A 338 21.29 -9.02 1.39
CA ALA A 338 20.12 -9.88 1.54
C ALA A 338 19.77 -10.11 3.02
N LEU A 339 19.09 -9.15 3.65
CA LEU A 339 18.62 -9.33 5.02
C LEU A 339 17.32 -10.16 5.03
N LYS A 340 17.27 -11.19 5.91
CA LYS A 340 16.07 -12.03 6.08
C LYS A 340 14.85 -11.21 6.50
N SER A 341 15.03 -10.29 7.45
CA SER A 341 13.98 -9.41 7.97
C SER A 341 13.58 -8.30 7.03
N ALA A 342 14.22 -8.16 5.87
CA ALA A 342 13.90 -7.09 4.93
C ALA A 342 12.58 -7.34 4.18
N TRP A 343 11.72 -6.33 4.15
CA TRP A 343 10.36 -6.41 3.59
C TRP A 343 10.26 -6.00 2.11
N GLY A 344 11.36 -5.57 1.50
CA GLY A 344 11.37 -5.18 0.08
C GLY A 344 11.57 -6.36 -0.87
N LEU A 345 10.93 -6.30 -2.04
CA LEU A 345 11.29 -7.14 -3.20
C LEU A 345 12.69 -6.78 -3.72
N VAL A 346 13.07 -5.51 -3.58
CA VAL A 346 14.41 -5.00 -3.84
C VAL A 346 14.95 -4.24 -2.63
N MET A 347 16.27 -4.30 -2.45
CA MET A 347 17.01 -3.54 -1.44
C MET A 347 18.39 -3.17 -1.98
N ASN A 348 19.10 -2.28 -1.30
CA ASN A 348 20.50 -1.98 -1.70
C ASN A 348 21.39 -3.22 -1.57
N ALA A 349 22.27 -3.44 -2.56
CA ALA A 349 23.12 -4.62 -2.65
C ALA A 349 24.18 -4.65 -1.55
N GLU A 350 24.76 -5.84 -1.32
CA GLU A 350 25.94 -6.02 -0.48
C GLU A 350 27.09 -5.12 -0.94
N GLY A 351 27.84 -4.54 -0.01
CA GLY A 351 28.90 -3.58 -0.30
C GLY A 351 28.42 -2.16 -0.64
N HIS A 352 27.10 -1.92 -0.62
CA HIS A 352 26.50 -0.61 -0.86
C HIS A 352 25.64 -0.16 0.34
N PRO A 353 26.25 0.12 1.50
CA PRO A 353 25.56 0.53 2.70
C PRO A 353 24.93 1.93 2.51
N LEU A 354 23.78 2.14 3.15
CA LEU A 354 23.13 3.45 3.27
C LEU A 354 22.88 3.76 4.75
N PRO A 355 23.93 4.17 5.50
CA PRO A 355 23.82 4.48 6.92
C PRO A 355 22.74 5.53 7.19
N ALA A 356 22.05 5.47 8.32
CA ALA A 356 21.06 6.48 8.69
C ALA A 356 21.70 7.87 8.72
N LEU A 357 21.00 8.86 8.16
CA LEU A 357 21.44 10.24 8.11
C LEU A 357 20.70 11.03 9.20
N ASP A 358 21.39 11.79 10.01
CA ASP A 358 20.75 12.70 10.96
C ASP A 358 20.25 13.95 10.24
N PHE A 359 18.99 13.95 9.83
CA PHE A 359 18.38 15.09 9.13
C PHE A 359 18.34 16.36 9.99
N ALA A 360 18.44 16.25 11.32
CA ALA A 360 18.47 17.41 12.20
C ALA A 360 19.82 18.14 12.19
N GLN A 361 20.91 17.44 11.80
CA GLN A 361 22.28 18.00 11.86
C GLN A 361 23.00 17.97 10.51
N ALA A 362 22.69 17.01 9.63
CA ALA A 362 23.41 16.77 8.39
C ALA A 362 23.46 18.03 7.50
N PRO A 363 24.59 18.36 6.88
CA PRO A 363 24.66 19.40 5.86
C PRO A 363 23.64 19.21 4.73
N LEU A 364 23.16 20.31 4.15
CA LEU A 364 22.19 20.25 3.04
C LEU A 364 22.70 19.37 1.89
N ALA A 365 23.97 19.48 1.52
CA ALA A 365 24.58 18.69 0.47
C ALA A 365 24.55 17.17 0.74
N ASP A 366 24.66 16.76 2.01
CA ASP A 366 24.62 15.35 2.40
C ASP A 366 23.19 14.80 2.30
N ILE A 367 22.19 15.61 2.66
CA ILE A 367 20.76 15.27 2.49
C ILE A 367 20.45 15.07 0.99
N GLU A 368 20.87 16.02 0.15
CA GLU A 368 20.69 15.92 -1.29
C GLU A 368 21.40 14.70 -1.88
N SER A 369 22.65 14.46 -1.49
CA SER A 369 23.42 13.31 -1.92
C SER A 369 22.72 12.01 -1.56
N ARG A 370 22.21 11.89 -0.31
CA ARG A 370 21.46 10.73 0.15
C ARG A 370 20.22 10.49 -0.69
N PHE A 371 19.41 11.51 -0.98
CA PHE A 371 18.19 11.35 -1.77
C PHE A 371 18.52 10.91 -3.20
N ARG A 372 19.59 11.44 -3.82
CA ARG A 372 20.03 10.98 -5.15
C ARG A 372 20.57 9.55 -5.15
N GLN A 373 21.19 9.08 -4.07
CA GLN A 373 21.69 7.72 -3.95
C GLN A 373 20.58 6.67 -4.07
N PHE A 374 19.34 6.95 -3.66
CA PHE A 374 18.23 6.02 -3.78
C PHE A 374 17.94 5.61 -5.23
N ALA A 375 18.20 6.48 -6.21
CA ALA A 375 18.06 6.16 -7.63
C ALA A 375 19.22 5.34 -8.21
N SER A 376 20.42 5.47 -7.66
CA SER A 376 21.64 4.95 -8.27
C SER A 376 22.22 3.74 -7.56
N VAL A 377 21.87 3.48 -6.31
CA VAL A 377 22.42 2.35 -5.55
C VAL A 377 22.10 1.02 -6.24
N PRO A 378 23.08 0.13 -6.42
CA PRO A 378 22.82 -1.22 -6.94
C PRO A 378 21.81 -1.98 -6.08
N TYR A 379 20.97 -2.83 -6.72
CA TYR A 379 19.98 -3.62 -6.03
C TYR A 379 20.42 -5.06 -5.78
N HIS A 380 20.16 -5.55 -4.59
CA HIS A 380 19.84 -6.94 -4.36
C HIS A 380 18.34 -7.15 -4.65
N THR A 381 18.04 -8.13 -5.47
CA THR A 381 16.65 -8.46 -5.88
C THR A 381 16.33 -9.86 -5.34
N ARG A 382 15.11 -10.07 -4.82
CA ARG A 382 14.65 -11.40 -4.39
C ARG A 382 14.36 -12.28 -5.59
N THR A 383 15.42 -12.89 -6.09
CA THR A 383 15.38 -13.74 -7.30
C THR A 383 14.52 -14.98 -7.12
N GLU A 384 14.43 -15.53 -5.90
CA GLU A 384 13.60 -16.67 -5.55
C GLU A 384 12.11 -16.34 -5.69
N VAL A 385 11.69 -15.16 -5.21
CA VAL A 385 10.32 -14.65 -5.43
C VAL A 385 10.04 -14.51 -6.92
N MET A 386 10.96 -13.85 -7.66
CA MET A 386 10.81 -13.66 -9.10
C MET A 386 10.68 -15.01 -9.83
N ARG A 387 11.50 -15.99 -9.50
CA ARG A 387 11.49 -17.33 -10.07
C ARG A 387 10.17 -18.06 -9.80
N TRP A 388 9.72 -18.09 -8.54
CA TRP A 388 8.49 -18.79 -8.18
C TRP A 388 7.24 -18.11 -8.75
N MET A 389 7.18 -16.79 -8.78
CA MET A 389 6.07 -16.05 -9.37
C MET A 389 5.89 -16.32 -10.87
N ASN A 390 6.98 -16.63 -11.59
CA ASN A 390 6.97 -16.94 -13.03
C ASN A 390 7.04 -18.46 -13.33
N SER A 391 7.04 -19.33 -12.32
CA SER A 391 7.11 -20.78 -12.51
C SER A 391 5.79 -21.31 -13.05
N ALA A 392 5.86 -22.22 -14.04
CA ALA A 392 4.70 -22.98 -14.50
C ALA A 392 4.23 -24.01 -13.46
N ALA A 393 5.12 -24.52 -12.62
CA ALA A 393 4.80 -25.43 -11.53
C ALA A 393 4.43 -24.63 -10.28
N ALA A 394 3.26 -24.90 -9.71
CA ALA A 394 2.90 -24.35 -8.40
C ALA A 394 3.72 -25.06 -7.30
N PRO A 395 4.33 -24.32 -6.36
CA PRO A 395 4.96 -24.94 -5.20
C PRO A 395 3.88 -25.47 -4.24
N ASP A 396 4.24 -26.49 -3.47
CA ASP A 396 3.34 -27.07 -2.47
C ASP A 396 4.02 -27.15 -1.07
N PRO A 397 4.54 -26.04 -0.53
CA PRO A 397 5.20 -26.06 0.77
C PRO A 397 4.22 -26.37 1.91
N LEU A 398 2.92 -26.09 1.72
CA LEU A 398 1.93 -26.24 2.77
C LEU A 398 1.54 -27.70 3.04
N ARG A 399 1.73 -28.62 2.08
CA ARG A 399 1.45 -30.07 2.24
C ARG A 399 2.62 -30.85 2.83
N GLN A 400 3.86 -30.41 2.62
CA GLN A 400 5.05 -31.17 3.01
C GLN A 400 5.27 -31.31 4.52
N ALA A 401 4.56 -30.58 5.36
CA ALA A 401 4.75 -30.59 6.80
C ALA A 401 4.01 -31.74 7.52
N ASP A 402 3.10 -32.47 6.85
CA ASP A 402 2.37 -33.59 7.46
C ASP A 402 3.16 -34.91 7.40
N GLN A 403 4.40 -34.92 6.86
CA GLN A 403 5.23 -36.11 6.70
C GLN A 403 6.48 -36.14 7.58
N LYS A 404 6.63 -35.24 8.53
CA LYS A 404 7.69 -35.25 9.55
C LYS A 404 7.03 -35.18 10.94
#